data_54bc8a115b4d7b3c437439ec01c418a0
#
_entry.id   54bc8a115b4d7b3c437439ec01c418a0
#
_cell.length_a   1.000
_cell.length_b   1.000
_cell.length_c   1.000
_cell.angle_alpha   90.00
_cell.angle_beta   90.00
_cell.angle_gamma   90.00
#
_symmetry.space_group_name_H-M   'P 1'
#
loop_
_entity.id
_entity.type
_entity.pdbx_description
1 polymer ?
#
loop_
_entity_poly.entity_id
_entity_poly.type
_entity_poly.pdbx_seq_one_letter_code
_entity_poly.pdbx_strand_id
1 'polypeptide(L)'
;RARITLKNILIGLEPRERSIAQLLGFTEKNYTALDHAITYDSELPVNITEVNTILVNCSIVSGSYTSKGSKGQTIYSFSPEVPQGSLMQITPRHIIYYPLNIENQISSIIMQLTDQSGKQLHFNNEVVTYYLHLREQQ
;
A
#
# COMPACT_ATOMS: atom_id res chain seq x y z
N ARG A 1 -19.80 2.64 7.73
CA ARG A 1 -19.72 4.10 7.83
C ARG A 1 -19.46 4.51 9.28
N ALA A 2 -18.69 5.57 9.48
CA ALA A 2 -18.46 6.12 10.81
C ALA A 2 -19.52 7.19 11.14
N ARG A 3 -19.81 7.33 12.42
CA ARG A 3 -20.73 8.34 12.96
C ARG A 3 -20.04 9.12 14.07
N ILE A 4 -20.08 10.44 13.99
CA ILE A 4 -19.61 11.35 15.06
C ILE A 4 -20.74 12.26 15.52
N THR A 5 -20.80 12.51 16.83
CA THR A 5 -21.71 13.49 17.41
C THR A 5 -20.89 14.62 18.03
N LEU A 6 -21.08 15.82 17.57
CA LEU A 6 -20.42 17.03 18.06
C LEU A 6 -21.34 17.72 19.05
N LYS A 7 -20.81 18.12 20.22
CA LYS A 7 -21.55 18.90 21.24
C LYS A 7 -20.78 20.19 21.47
N ASN A 8 -21.35 21.31 21.05
CA ASN A 8 -20.82 22.66 21.33
C ASN A 8 -19.33 22.86 21.01
N ILE A 9 -18.84 22.26 19.93
CA ILE A 9 -17.42 22.35 19.54
C ILE A 9 -17.35 22.68 18.07
N LEU A 10 -16.59 23.72 17.73
CA LEU A 10 -16.16 23.99 16.37
C LEU A 10 -14.99 23.07 16.07
N ILE A 11 -15.20 21.99 15.30
CA ILE A 11 -14.13 21.12 14.84
C ILE A 11 -13.98 21.37 13.35
N GLY A 12 -12.89 22.03 12.97
CA GLY A 12 -12.41 22.02 11.60
C GLY A 12 -11.67 20.70 11.35
N LEU A 13 -12.24 19.80 10.58
CA LEU A 13 -11.49 18.67 10.03
C LEU A 13 -10.72 19.18 8.83
N GLU A 14 -9.58 19.79 9.07
CA GLU A 14 -8.66 20.11 7.97
C GLU A 14 -8.06 18.82 7.43
N PRO A 15 -8.02 18.65 6.11
CA PRO A 15 -7.38 17.51 5.46
C PRO A 15 -5.86 17.67 5.57
N ARG A 16 -5.31 17.23 6.68
CA ARG A 16 -3.88 17.02 6.77
C ARG A 16 -3.58 15.60 6.34
N GLU A 17 -2.54 15.41 5.57
CA GLU A 17 -1.94 14.10 5.35
C GLU A 17 -1.86 13.38 6.69
N ARG A 18 -2.53 12.22 6.84
CA ARG A 18 -2.68 11.40 8.05
C ARG A 18 -3.80 11.85 9.01
N SER A 19 -4.82 12.53 8.53
CA SER A 19 -6.00 12.80 9.37
C SER A 19 -6.83 11.52 9.57
N ILE A 20 -7.18 11.23 10.82
CA ILE A 20 -8.11 10.12 11.16
C ILE A 20 -9.48 10.30 10.50
N ALA A 21 -9.86 11.51 10.14
CA ALA A 21 -11.10 11.81 9.45
C ALA A 21 -11.22 11.10 8.09
N GLN A 22 -10.15 11.08 7.31
CA GLN A 22 -10.12 10.38 6.02
C GLN A 22 -10.24 8.86 6.20
N LEU A 23 -9.57 8.28 7.21
CA LEU A 23 -9.72 6.85 7.54
C LEU A 23 -11.15 6.50 7.92
N LEU A 24 -11.85 7.39 8.59
CA LEU A 24 -13.25 7.25 8.98
C LEU A 24 -14.24 7.56 7.84
N GLY A 25 -13.75 7.99 6.67
CA GLY A 25 -14.56 8.26 5.49
C GLY A 25 -15.25 9.63 5.49
N PHE A 26 -14.74 10.59 6.28
CA PHE A 26 -15.21 11.98 6.21
C PHE A 26 -14.45 12.76 5.14
N THR A 27 -15.19 13.55 4.35
CA THR A 27 -14.62 14.43 3.34
C THR A 27 -14.17 15.77 3.94
N GLU A 28 -13.41 16.52 3.14
CA GLU A 28 -12.85 17.82 3.53
C GLU A 28 -13.93 18.91 3.60
N LYS A 29 -14.54 19.06 4.74
CA LYS A 29 -15.44 20.19 5.03
C LYS A 29 -15.45 20.49 6.53
N ASN A 30 -15.90 21.68 6.89
CA ASN A 30 -16.06 22.05 8.28
C ASN A 30 -17.29 21.37 8.88
N TYR A 31 -17.08 20.60 9.93
CA TYR A 31 -18.13 19.99 10.74
C TYR A 31 -18.28 20.83 12.01
N THR A 32 -19.42 21.49 12.18
CA THR A 32 -19.65 22.40 13.30
C THR A 32 -20.93 22.05 14.03
N ALA A 33 -20.92 22.22 15.36
CA ALA A 33 -22.10 22.17 16.19
C ALA A 33 -22.20 23.47 16.97
N LEU A 34 -23.16 24.34 16.61
CA LEU A 34 -23.51 25.55 17.34
C LEU A 34 -24.78 25.23 18.14
N ASP A 35 -24.74 25.48 19.45
CA ASP A 35 -25.85 25.42 20.41
C ASP A 35 -26.51 24.06 20.70
N HIS A 36 -26.41 23.06 19.84
CA HIS A 36 -26.93 21.71 20.10
C HIS A 36 -26.06 20.61 19.51
N ALA A 37 -26.23 19.38 19.99
CA ALA A 37 -25.52 18.24 19.46
C ALA A 37 -25.94 17.93 18.01
N ILE A 38 -25.00 17.93 17.09
CA ILE A 38 -25.21 17.55 15.69
C ILE A 38 -24.46 16.25 15.42
N THR A 39 -25.14 15.31 14.76
CA THR A 39 -24.58 14.02 14.37
C THR A 39 -24.29 14.02 12.89
N TYR A 40 -23.07 13.65 12.51
CA TYR A 40 -22.61 13.50 11.15
C TYR A 40 -22.30 12.03 10.87
N ASP A 41 -22.79 11.54 9.75
CA ASP A 41 -22.40 10.25 9.17
C ASP A 41 -21.37 10.49 8.07
N SER A 42 -20.35 9.62 8.01
CA SER A 42 -19.33 9.71 6.97
C SER A 42 -19.93 9.51 5.57
N GLU A 43 -19.44 10.25 4.61
CA GLU A 43 -19.86 10.16 3.20
C GLU A 43 -19.35 8.87 2.56
N LEU A 44 -18.11 8.49 2.91
CA LEU A 44 -17.44 7.30 2.38
C LEU A 44 -17.43 6.15 3.41
N PRO A 45 -17.27 4.91 2.96
CA PRO A 45 -16.99 3.80 3.87
C PRO A 45 -15.72 4.05 4.67
N VAL A 46 -15.70 3.54 5.91
CA VAL A 46 -14.46 3.49 6.72
C VAL A 46 -13.44 2.63 5.99
N ASN A 47 -12.25 3.17 5.75
CA ASN A 47 -11.14 2.44 5.14
C ASN A 47 -9.97 2.36 6.14
N ILE A 48 -9.95 1.29 6.92
CA ILE A 48 -8.90 1.02 7.91
C ILE A 48 -7.70 0.32 7.26
N THR A 49 -7.91 -0.31 6.11
CA THR A 49 -6.86 -1.03 5.40
C THR A 49 -6.23 -0.12 4.36
N GLU A 50 -5.15 0.56 4.73
CA GLU A 50 -4.42 1.47 3.84
C GLU A 50 -3.69 0.69 2.73
N VAL A 51 -3.18 -0.51 3.05
CA VAL A 51 -2.44 -1.37 2.12
C VAL A 51 -3.28 -2.59 1.77
N ASN A 52 -3.82 -2.62 0.56
CA ASN A 52 -4.62 -3.74 0.04
C ASN A 52 -3.77 -4.73 -0.76
N THR A 53 -2.74 -4.24 -1.43
CA THR A 53 -1.85 -5.03 -2.28
C THR A 53 -0.42 -4.58 -2.06
N ILE A 54 0.46 -5.55 -1.89
CA ILE A 54 1.90 -5.35 -1.81
C ILE A 54 2.52 -5.78 -3.13
N LEU A 55 3.29 -4.89 -3.72
CA LEU A 55 4.05 -5.12 -4.95
C LEU A 55 5.50 -5.39 -4.61
N VAL A 56 6.04 -6.48 -5.14
CA VAL A 56 7.46 -6.85 -5.01
C VAL A 56 8.17 -6.39 -6.27
N ASN A 57 9.07 -5.41 -6.13
CA ASN A 57 9.83 -4.85 -7.23
C ASN A 57 11.29 -5.31 -7.17
N CYS A 58 11.88 -5.59 -8.35
CA CYS A 58 13.26 -6.03 -8.49
C CYS A 58 13.96 -5.21 -9.58
N SER A 59 15.08 -4.56 -9.26
CA SER A 59 15.76 -3.61 -10.14
C SER A 59 16.30 -4.23 -11.44
N ILE A 60 16.62 -5.52 -11.43
CA ILE A 60 17.22 -6.22 -12.58
C ILE A 60 16.20 -6.81 -13.55
N VAL A 61 14.90 -6.68 -13.28
CA VAL A 61 13.83 -7.26 -14.11
C VAL A 61 13.27 -6.20 -15.05
N SER A 62 12.96 -6.64 -16.28
CA SER A 62 12.18 -5.86 -17.24
C SER A 62 11.00 -6.68 -17.74
N GLY A 63 9.95 -6.01 -18.26
CA GLY A 63 8.84 -6.68 -18.93
C GLY A 63 7.55 -6.79 -18.12
N SER A 64 7.50 -6.39 -16.87
CA SER A 64 6.21 -6.11 -16.21
C SER A 64 5.67 -4.75 -16.66
N TYR A 65 4.34 -4.60 -16.60
CA TYR A 65 3.68 -3.34 -16.94
C TYR A 65 2.87 -2.87 -15.73
N THR A 66 2.94 -1.58 -15.45
CA THR A 66 2.06 -0.96 -14.46
C THR A 66 0.67 -0.76 -15.03
N SER A 67 -0.32 -0.53 -14.18
CA SER A 67 -1.68 -0.19 -14.60
C SER A 67 -1.76 1.05 -15.51
N LYS A 68 -0.73 1.89 -15.49
CA LYS A 68 -0.59 3.08 -16.36
C LYS A 68 0.14 2.78 -17.68
N GLY A 69 0.43 1.51 -17.98
CA GLY A 69 1.09 1.09 -19.23
C GLY A 69 2.60 1.35 -19.30
N SER A 70 3.22 1.88 -18.25
CA SER A 70 4.67 2.03 -18.19
C SER A 70 5.34 0.70 -17.83
N LYS A 71 6.56 0.48 -18.37
CA LYS A 71 7.38 -0.67 -17.99
C LYS A 71 7.67 -0.59 -16.49
N GLY A 72 7.40 -1.68 -15.79
CA GLY A 72 7.61 -1.82 -14.36
C GLY A 72 8.68 -2.87 -14.04
N GLN A 73 9.09 -2.89 -12.81
CA GLN A 73 10.03 -3.85 -12.24
C GLN A 73 9.34 -4.81 -11.26
N THR A 74 8.01 -4.85 -11.27
CA THR A 74 7.22 -5.69 -10.38
C THR A 74 7.32 -7.15 -10.82
N ILE A 75 7.76 -8.02 -9.92
CA ILE A 75 7.89 -9.46 -10.17
C ILE A 75 6.77 -10.27 -9.52
N TYR A 76 6.15 -9.73 -8.47
CA TYR A 76 5.08 -10.41 -7.76
C TYR A 76 4.17 -9.41 -7.07
N SER A 77 2.93 -9.81 -6.82
CA SER A 77 1.98 -9.03 -6.02
C SER A 77 1.15 -9.95 -5.14
N PHE A 78 0.82 -9.50 -3.95
CA PHE A 78 -0.01 -10.25 -3.01
C PHE A 78 -0.78 -9.31 -2.09
N SER A 79 -1.88 -9.80 -1.52
CA SER A 79 -2.60 -9.10 -0.46
C SER A 79 -2.15 -9.61 0.91
N PRO A 80 -1.96 -8.73 1.92
CA PRO A 80 -1.65 -9.18 3.26
C PRO A 80 -2.86 -9.89 3.87
N GLU A 81 -2.71 -11.19 4.17
CA GLU A 81 -3.79 -12.04 4.72
C GLU A 81 -3.67 -12.28 6.22
N VAL A 82 -2.63 -11.72 6.85
CA VAL A 82 -2.38 -11.90 8.28
C VAL A 82 -2.53 -10.57 9.04
N PRO A 83 -2.90 -10.63 10.33
CA PRO A 83 -2.94 -9.44 11.18
C PRO A 83 -1.58 -8.73 11.26
N GLN A 84 -1.60 -7.43 11.53
CA GLN A 84 -0.38 -6.65 11.76
C GLN A 84 0.45 -7.25 12.90
N GLY A 85 1.78 -7.27 12.72
CA GLY A 85 2.72 -7.84 13.68
C GLY A 85 2.87 -9.37 13.62
N SER A 86 2.20 -10.03 12.67
CA SER A 86 2.34 -11.48 12.45
C SER A 86 3.41 -11.78 11.41
N LEU A 87 4.10 -12.91 11.57
CA LEU A 87 5.00 -13.42 10.54
C LEU A 87 4.22 -13.79 9.29
N MET A 88 4.63 -13.26 8.14
CA MET A 88 4.05 -13.56 6.85
C MET A 88 5.06 -14.30 5.98
N GLN A 89 4.68 -15.48 5.49
CA GLN A 89 5.46 -16.25 4.53
C GLN A 89 4.64 -16.40 3.25
N ILE A 90 5.17 -15.89 2.13
CA ILE A 90 4.53 -15.93 0.84
C ILE A 90 5.28 -16.89 -0.07
N THR A 91 4.57 -17.88 -0.59
CA THR A 91 5.09 -18.82 -1.57
C THR A 91 4.21 -18.78 -2.82
N PRO A 92 4.73 -18.30 -3.96
CA PRO A 92 3.99 -18.30 -5.21
C PRO A 92 3.56 -19.73 -5.61
N ARG A 93 2.31 -19.92 -6.02
CA ARG A 93 1.83 -21.22 -6.52
C ARG A 93 2.48 -21.60 -7.85
N HIS A 94 2.81 -20.62 -8.67
CA HIS A 94 3.46 -20.78 -9.97
C HIS A 94 4.66 -19.83 -10.03
N ILE A 95 5.80 -20.36 -10.47
CA ILE A 95 7.00 -19.56 -10.70
C ILE A 95 6.88 -18.94 -12.10
N ILE A 96 6.93 -17.60 -12.15
CA ILE A 96 6.94 -16.84 -13.38
C ILE A 96 8.37 -16.31 -13.58
N TYR A 97 8.93 -16.51 -14.77
CA TYR A 97 10.24 -15.98 -15.12
C TYR A 97 10.10 -14.72 -15.95
N TYR A 98 10.82 -13.69 -15.54
CA TYR A 98 10.87 -12.42 -16.23
C TYR A 98 12.24 -12.25 -16.89
N PRO A 99 12.33 -11.61 -18.08
CA PRO A 99 13.60 -11.28 -18.68
C PRO A 99 14.37 -10.31 -17.78
N LEU A 100 15.68 -10.53 -17.67
CA LEU A 100 16.56 -9.65 -16.96
C LEU A 100 17.02 -8.50 -17.86
N ASN A 101 17.08 -7.30 -17.30
CA ASN A 101 17.63 -6.12 -17.97
C ASN A 101 19.12 -5.98 -17.61
N ILE A 102 19.93 -6.91 -18.12
CA ILE A 102 21.35 -6.98 -17.81
C ILE A 102 22.09 -7.20 -19.11
N GLU A 103 23.12 -6.39 -19.35
CA GLU A 103 23.94 -6.52 -20.56
C GLU A 103 25.11 -7.50 -20.37
N ASN A 104 25.76 -7.56 -19.19
CA ASN A 104 26.94 -8.40 -18.97
C ASN A 104 27.00 -9.10 -17.61
N GLN A 105 26.89 -8.36 -16.51
CA GLN A 105 26.96 -8.95 -15.17
C GLN A 105 26.05 -8.23 -14.17
N ILE A 106 25.59 -8.97 -13.17
CA ILE A 106 24.80 -8.42 -12.06
C ILE A 106 25.79 -7.88 -11.01
N SER A 107 25.81 -6.57 -10.82
CA SER A 107 26.62 -5.92 -9.79
C SER A 107 25.83 -5.73 -8.49
N SER A 108 24.53 -5.50 -8.58
CA SER A 108 23.64 -5.31 -7.43
C SER A 108 22.21 -5.70 -7.78
N ILE A 109 21.46 -6.15 -6.76
CA ILE A 109 20.03 -6.42 -6.85
C ILE A 109 19.35 -5.59 -5.77
N ILE A 110 18.46 -4.68 -6.18
CA ILE A 110 17.66 -3.89 -5.25
C ILE A 110 16.24 -4.45 -5.26
N MET A 111 15.79 -4.88 -4.07
CA MET A 111 14.42 -5.33 -3.85
C MET A 111 13.65 -4.26 -3.09
N GLN A 112 12.44 -3.95 -3.54
CA GLN A 112 11.57 -2.98 -2.89
C GLN A 112 10.16 -3.52 -2.76
N LEU A 113 9.53 -3.26 -1.61
CA LEU A 113 8.11 -3.51 -1.39
C LEU A 113 7.37 -2.18 -1.42
N THR A 114 6.35 -2.10 -2.26
CA THR A 114 5.50 -0.92 -2.37
C THR A 114 4.03 -1.31 -2.21
N ASP A 115 3.20 -0.35 -1.86
CA ASP A 115 1.75 -0.51 -1.90
C ASP A 115 1.22 -0.40 -3.34
N GLN A 116 -0.10 -0.53 -3.51
CA GLN A 116 -0.78 -0.41 -4.80
C GLN A 116 -0.62 0.96 -5.47
N SER A 117 -0.24 2.00 -4.73
CA SER A 117 0.02 3.35 -5.24
C SER A 117 1.48 3.58 -5.66
N GLY A 118 2.36 2.61 -5.36
CA GLY A 118 3.80 2.69 -5.59
C GLY A 118 4.58 3.32 -4.43
N LYS A 119 3.94 3.60 -3.31
CA LYS A 119 4.58 4.13 -2.10
C LYS A 119 5.36 3.01 -1.41
N GLN A 120 6.61 3.27 -1.06
CA GLN A 120 7.46 2.30 -0.36
C GLN A 120 6.90 1.97 1.02
N LEU A 121 6.88 0.68 1.35
CA LEU A 121 6.48 0.19 2.66
C LEU A 121 7.63 0.26 3.66
N HIS A 122 7.31 0.70 4.87
CA HIS A 122 8.24 0.73 5.99
C HIS A 122 7.91 -0.39 6.98
N PHE A 123 8.90 -1.24 7.26
CA PHE A 123 8.73 -2.41 8.13
C PHE A 123 9.28 -2.20 9.54
N ASN A 124 9.50 -0.96 9.99
CA ASN A 124 9.95 -0.62 11.35
C ASN A 124 11.17 -1.44 11.81
N ASN A 125 12.17 -1.60 10.93
CA ASN A 125 13.38 -2.41 11.12
C ASN A 125 13.16 -3.94 11.14
N GLU A 126 11.98 -4.44 10.78
CA GLU A 126 11.75 -5.87 10.56
C GLU A 126 12.57 -6.37 9.37
N VAL A 127 13.05 -7.61 9.49
CA VAL A 127 13.86 -8.24 8.44
C VAL A 127 12.94 -8.85 7.38
N VAL A 128 13.20 -8.49 6.12
CA VAL A 128 12.52 -9.07 4.96
C VAL A 128 13.50 -9.95 4.19
N THR A 129 13.14 -11.21 3.97
CA THR A 129 13.97 -12.19 3.25
C THR A 129 13.34 -12.50 1.89
N TYR A 130 14.15 -12.49 0.83
CA TYR A 130 13.75 -12.83 -0.52
C TYR A 130 14.51 -14.05 -1.02
N TYR A 131 13.80 -14.96 -1.69
CA TYR A 131 14.39 -16.09 -2.41
C TYR A 131 14.18 -15.88 -3.89
N LEU A 132 15.26 -15.65 -4.63
CA LEU A 132 15.23 -15.45 -6.09
C LEU A 132 15.79 -16.69 -6.77
N HIS A 133 15.10 -17.15 -7.82
CA HIS A 133 15.56 -18.21 -8.68
C HIS A 133 15.94 -17.64 -10.06
N LEU A 134 17.19 -17.82 -10.47
CA LEU A 134 17.72 -17.38 -11.74
C LEU A 134 17.99 -18.61 -12.62
N ARG A 135 17.68 -18.54 -13.90
CA ARG A 135 18.02 -19.59 -14.86
C ARG A 135 18.43 -18.98 -16.20
N GLU A 136 19.29 -19.66 -16.94
CA GLU A 136 19.58 -19.33 -18.33
C GLU A 136 18.38 -19.67 -19.22
N GLN A 137 18.16 -18.84 -20.22
CA GLN A 137 17.19 -19.11 -21.24
C GLN A 137 17.88 -20.05 -22.26
N GLN A 138 17.35 -21.25 -22.40
CA GLN A 138 17.78 -22.21 -23.43
C GLN A 138 17.19 -21.85 -24.80
#